data_14dc30e6d7d616234f4281c299b3a3b9
#
_entry.id   14dc30e6d7d616234f4281c299b3a3b9
#
_cell.length_a   1.000
_cell.length_b   1.000
_cell.length_c   1.000
_cell.angle_alpha   90.00
_cell.angle_beta   90.00
_cell.angle_gamma   90.00
#
_symmetry.space_group_name_H-M   'P 1'
#
loop_
_entity.id
_entity.type
_entity.pdbx_description
1 polymer ?
#
loop_
_entity_poly.entity_id
_entity_poly.type
_entity_poly.pdbx_seq_one_letter_code
_entity_poly.pdbx_strand_id
1 'polypeptide(L)'
;MLTAYRRRFVAITMALIALVLLLALIMQGIVVYRNEYQDMRRTMGMVLEPWRMVGDDFRPGNPGPGQRPEDDDFAPDEDFEPDDDFDREDTPPMGRFRDARIATVFYDPEDDALTVMPGGQISDSDELLAAARAALDAQESFGLVQGYYYMKEGDDSIKLALTRTDYLRSRVLSNLSVLMIAYPLALCVLFFLSLWLSKLAARPMEQAVEMERQFVADISHDLKTPITVVLANDAILRSNPDLTAGEQMQWIDASDAAARNMMDMVEQMLTLSSLESVNQTVEKTEVNLSACAEKSVLQLDSVAYERGITVESDVAPDIRISATEDHCMRILSGLIENALKYEPDGGAVSVSLTRERKRALLTVRNAGSTIAPEDLPHVFERFYRGDKARSGSRGHGLGLPIVKGVCDLLDAEIRVRSSEEAGTVFTVLFQTL
;
A
#
# COMPACT_ATOMS: atom_id res chain seq x y z
N MET A 1 0.09 -21.07 -10.79
CA MET A 1 -1.14 -20.58 -10.11
C MET A 1 -1.06 -19.09 -9.74
N LEU A 2 -0.04 -18.65 -9.08
CA LEU A 2 0.17 -17.26 -8.61
C LEU A 2 0.12 -16.19 -9.72
N THR A 3 0.67 -16.45 -10.90
CA THR A 3 0.60 -15.52 -12.05
C THR A 3 -0.82 -15.31 -12.55
N ALA A 4 -1.67 -16.34 -12.52
CA ALA A 4 -3.07 -16.25 -12.91
C ALA A 4 -3.88 -15.47 -11.87
N TYR A 5 -3.61 -15.70 -10.58
CA TYR A 5 -4.23 -14.96 -9.47
C TYR A 5 -3.89 -13.47 -9.53
N ARG A 6 -2.60 -13.14 -9.75
CA ARG A 6 -2.13 -11.77 -9.90
C ARG A 6 -2.78 -11.04 -11.08
N ARG A 7 -2.92 -11.71 -12.23
CA ARG A 7 -3.62 -11.15 -13.39
C ARG A 7 -5.10 -10.87 -13.10
N ARG A 8 -5.80 -11.81 -12.43
CA ARG A 8 -7.21 -11.61 -12.03
C ARG A 8 -7.36 -10.48 -11.02
N PHE A 9 -6.48 -10.39 -10.02
CA PHE A 9 -6.50 -9.31 -9.04
C PHE A 9 -6.32 -7.94 -9.71
N VAL A 10 -5.29 -7.78 -10.57
CA VAL A 10 -5.06 -6.54 -11.31
C VAL A 10 -6.24 -6.22 -12.23
N ALA A 11 -6.83 -7.20 -12.91
CA ALA A 11 -7.98 -6.99 -13.78
C ALA A 11 -9.22 -6.50 -12.99
N ILE A 12 -9.51 -7.11 -11.84
CA ILE A 12 -10.66 -6.74 -10.99
C ILE A 12 -10.47 -5.34 -10.41
N THR A 13 -9.27 -5.04 -9.86
CA THR A 13 -8.98 -3.71 -9.31
C THR A 13 -9.03 -2.63 -10.38
N MET A 14 -8.50 -2.89 -11.57
CA MET A 14 -8.57 -1.94 -12.69
C MET A 14 -9.99 -1.73 -13.20
N ALA A 15 -10.81 -2.79 -13.28
CA ALA A 15 -12.22 -2.67 -13.66
C ALA A 15 -13.00 -1.82 -12.64
N LEU A 16 -12.76 -2.01 -11.34
CA LEU A 16 -13.38 -1.21 -10.30
C LEU A 16 -12.96 0.26 -10.37
N ILE A 17 -11.66 0.53 -10.52
CA ILE A 17 -11.12 1.89 -10.66
C ILE A 17 -11.70 2.57 -11.91
N ALA A 18 -11.74 1.88 -13.04
CA ALA A 18 -12.31 2.41 -14.29
C ALA A 18 -13.79 2.75 -14.13
N LEU A 19 -14.56 1.91 -13.42
CA LEU A 19 -15.97 2.16 -13.12
C LEU A 19 -16.15 3.41 -12.24
N VAL A 20 -15.36 3.54 -11.17
CA VAL A 20 -15.43 4.70 -10.26
C VAL A 20 -15.05 5.99 -11.01
N LEU A 21 -14.00 5.96 -11.82
CA LEU A 21 -13.59 7.09 -12.63
C LEU A 21 -14.65 7.47 -13.68
N LEU A 22 -15.28 6.47 -14.31
CA LEU A 22 -16.37 6.72 -15.26
C LEU A 22 -17.58 7.42 -14.59
N LEU A 23 -17.98 6.95 -13.41
CA LEU A 23 -19.04 7.59 -12.63
C LEU A 23 -18.67 9.02 -12.23
N ALA A 24 -17.42 9.23 -11.80
CA ALA A 24 -16.91 10.57 -11.49
C ALA A 24 -16.92 11.49 -12.72
N LEU A 25 -16.55 10.99 -13.90
CA LEU A 25 -16.60 11.74 -15.16
C LEU A 25 -18.02 12.17 -15.51
N ILE A 26 -18.98 11.24 -15.40
CA ILE A 26 -20.39 11.53 -15.66
C ILE A 26 -20.90 12.59 -14.67
N MET A 27 -20.62 12.43 -13.39
CA MET A 27 -21.03 13.37 -12.36
C MET A 27 -20.44 14.77 -12.59
N GLN A 28 -19.15 14.82 -12.94
CA GLN A 28 -18.47 16.08 -13.27
C GLN A 28 -19.06 16.73 -14.53
N GLY A 29 -19.40 15.93 -15.55
CA GLY A 29 -20.08 16.43 -16.75
C GLY A 29 -21.42 17.09 -16.42
N ILE A 30 -22.21 16.49 -15.54
CA ILE A 30 -23.48 17.05 -15.07
C ILE A 30 -23.25 18.37 -14.32
N VAL A 31 -22.26 18.42 -13.44
CA VAL A 31 -21.92 19.64 -12.67
C VAL A 31 -21.44 20.75 -13.60
N VAL A 32 -20.55 20.46 -14.54
CA VAL A 32 -20.07 21.44 -15.52
C VAL A 32 -21.23 21.98 -16.33
N TYR A 33 -22.10 21.10 -16.88
CA TYR A 33 -23.27 21.52 -17.64
C TYR A 33 -24.21 22.42 -16.82
N ARG A 34 -24.50 22.05 -15.56
CA ARG A 34 -25.35 22.80 -14.66
C ARG A 34 -24.75 24.18 -14.32
N ASN A 35 -23.46 24.26 -14.09
CA ASN A 35 -22.79 25.51 -13.79
C ASN A 35 -22.81 26.45 -15.01
N GLU A 36 -22.42 25.96 -16.19
CA GLU A 36 -22.43 26.76 -17.42
C GLU A 36 -23.83 27.24 -17.77
N TYR A 37 -24.84 26.39 -17.55
CA TYR A 37 -26.23 26.76 -17.75
C TYR A 37 -26.71 27.85 -16.78
N GLN A 38 -26.34 27.76 -15.51
CA GLN A 38 -26.66 28.79 -14.50
C GLN A 38 -25.90 30.09 -14.76
N ASP A 39 -24.64 30.02 -15.16
CA ASP A 39 -23.84 31.20 -15.48
C ASP A 39 -24.39 31.91 -16.73
N MET A 40 -24.79 31.16 -17.76
CA MET A 40 -25.46 31.68 -18.92
C MET A 40 -26.74 32.42 -18.51
N ARG A 41 -27.60 31.80 -17.69
CA ARG A 41 -28.86 32.41 -17.23
C ARG A 41 -28.62 33.67 -16.40
N ARG A 42 -27.63 33.68 -15.51
CA ARG A 42 -27.24 34.86 -14.73
C ARG A 42 -26.72 35.98 -15.62
N THR A 43 -25.88 35.64 -16.59
CA THR A 43 -25.35 36.64 -17.55
C THR A 43 -26.46 37.28 -18.39
N MET A 44 -27.45 36.46 -18.84
CA MET A 44 -28.62 37.00 -19.54
C MET A 44 -29.42 37.98 -18.67
N GLY A 45 -29.64 37.66 -17.39
CA GLY A 45 -30.29 38.55 -16.43
C GLY A 45 -29.52 39.84 -16.21
N MET A 46 -28.15 39.74 -16.03
CA MET A 46 -27.32 40.94 -15.84
C MET A 46 -27.31 41.84 -17.09
N VAL A 47 -27.41 41.28 -18.27
CA VAL A 47 -27.51 42.07 -19.54
C VAL A 47 -28.83 42.84 -19.65
N LEU A 48 -29.91 42.31 -19.07
CA LEU A 48 -31.21 42.97 -19.03
C LEU A 48 -31.33 44.01 -17.90
N GLU A 49 -30.56 43.88 -16.81
CA GLU A 49 -30.65 44.72 -15.60
C GLU A 49 -30.36 46.23 -15.84
N PRO A 50 -29.35 46.65 -16.64
CA PRO A 50 -29.10 48.06 -16.94
C PRO A 50 -30.30 48.75 -17.62
N TRP A 51 -31.04 48.01 -18.40
CA TRP A 51 -32.23 48.51 -19.09
C TRP A 51 -33.44 48.62 -18.18
N ARG A 52 -33.41 47.99 -17.02
CA ARG A 52 -34.43 48.08 -15.97
C ARG A 52 -34.40 49.46 -15.29
N MET A 53 -33.23 50.09 -15.22
CA MET A 53 -33.06 51.42 -14.61
C MET A 53 -33.52 52.56 -15.54
N VAL A 54 -33.58 52.31 -16.86
CA VAL A 54 -33.89 53.36 -17.84
C VAL A 54 -35.42 53.63 -17.97
N GLY A 55 -36.24 52.81 -17.32
CA GLY A 55 -37.71 52.97 -17.35
C GLY A 55 -38.38 52.55 -18.67
N ASP A 56 -39.69 52.56 -18.68
CA ASP A 56 -40.52 52.18 -19.84
C ASP A 56 -40.51 53.22 -20.97
N ASP A 57 -39.94 54.41 -20.74
CA ASP A 57 -39.88 55.52 -21.72
C ASP A 57 -38.74 55.47 -22.73
N PHE A 58 -37.92 54.41 -22.72
CA PHE A 58 -36.82 54.27 -23.67
C PHE A 58 -37.34 53.82 -25.06
N ARG A 59 -37.41 54.77 -26.00
CA ARG A 59 -37.64 54.49 -27.43
C ARG A 59 -36.31 54.56 -28.22
N PRO A 60 -35.96 53.50 -28.99
CA PRO A 60 -34.79 53.60 -29.89
C PRO A 60 -35.01 54.68 -30.93
N GLY A 61 -34.18 55.71 -30.92
CA GLY A 61 -34.29 56.87 -31.84
C GLY A 61 -34.63 58.18 -31.16
N ASN A 62 -34.99 58.19 -29.87
CA ASN A 62 -35.11 59.40 -29.11
C ASN A 62 -33.81 59.69 -28.36
N PRO A 63 -33.14 60.80 -28.54
CA PRO A 63 -31.91 61.15 -27.80
C PRO A 63 -32.27 61.22 -26.31
N GLY A 64 -31.63 60.33 -25.51
CA GLY A 64 -31.84 60.27 -24.05
C GLY A 64 -31.63 61.65 -23.41
N PRO A 65 -32.11 61.85 -22.17
CA PRO A 65 -31.98 63.14 -21.45
C PRO A 65 -30.52 63.45 -21.12
N GLY A 66 -29.78 63.95 -22.11
CA GLY A 66 -28.37 64.27 -22.03
C GLY A 66 -27.80 64.88 -23.30
N GLN A 67 -28.53 64.86 -24.43
CA GLN A 67 -28.14 65.62 -25.61
C GLN A 67 -28.90 66.97 -25.58
N ARG A 68 -28.23 68.03 -25.16
CA ARG A 68 -28.70 69.41 -25.31
C ARG A 68 -28.75 69.74 -26.80
N PRO A 69 -29.78 70.46 -27.28
CA PRO A 69 -29.72 71.09 -28.59
C PRO A 69 -28.57 72.07 -28.64
N GLU A 70 -27.81 72.03 -29.74
CA GLU A 70 -26.86 73.08 -30.10
C GLU A 70 -27.70 74.34 -30.38
N ASP A 71 -27.91 75.19 -29.37
CA ASP A 71 -28.23 76.58 -29.58
C ASP A 71 -26.93 77.40 -29.34
N ASP A 72 -26.46 77.96 -30.41
CA ASP A 72 -25.43 79.00 -30.47
C ASP A 72 -25.75 80.14 -29.51
N ASP A 73 -24.73 80.69 -28.87
CA ASP A 73 -24.60 81.88 -28.04
C ASP A 73 -24.44 81.64 -26.54
N PHE A 74 -23.22 81.21 -26.18
CA PHE A 74 -22.64 81.64 -24.88
C PHE A 74 -21.13 81.66 -24.97
N ALA A 75 -20.54 82.91 -24.68
CA ALA A 75 -19.11 83.16 -24.60
C ALA A 75 -18.50 82.33 -23.44
N PRO A 76 -17.21 81.96 -23.53
CA PRO A 76 -16.59 81.16 -22.46
C PRO A 76 -16.22 82.12 -21.31
N ASP A 77 -16.75 81.83 -20.11
CA ASP A 77 -16.17 82.32 -18.87
C ASP A 77 -14.89 81.52 -18.59
N GLU A 78 -13.77 82.21 -18.59
CA GLU A 78 -12.45 81.74 -18.08
C GLU A 78 -12.59 81.65 -16.57
N ASP A 79 -12.71 80.45 -16.01
CA ASP A 79 -12.39 80.02 -14.66
C ASP A 79 -13.27 78.85 -14.23
N PHE A 80 -13.17 77.72 -14.97
CA PHE A 80 -13.68 76.42 -14.47
C PHE A 80 -12.53 75.41 -14.45
N GLU A 81 -11.91 75.29 -13.25
CA GLU A 81 -11.07 74.13 -12.95
C GLU A 81 -11.98 72.90 -12.92
N PRO A 82 -11.68 71.81 -13.67
CA PRO A 82 -12.46 70.59 -13.58
C PRO A 82 -12.08 69.92 -12.24
N ASP A 83 -13.06 69.82 -11.35
CA ASP A 83 -12.98 68.94 -10.18
C ASP A 83 -12.72 67.52 -10.66
N ASP A 84 -11.53 66.97 -10.32
CA ASP A 84 -11.04 65.63 -10.67
C ASP A 84 -11.74 64.50 -9.87
N ASP A 85 -12.83 64.78 -9.22
CA ASP A 85 -13.60 63.80 -8.40
C ASP A 85 -14.93 63.36 -9.02
N PHE A 86 -14.98 63.23 -10.34
CA PHE A 86 -16.02 62.42 -10.93
C PHE A 86 -15.63 60.95 -10.89
N ASP A 87 -16.06 60.27 -9.83
CA ASP A 87 -15.93 58.82 -9.66
C ASP A 87 -16.29 58.09 -10.95
N ARG A 88 -15.26 57.46 -11.54
CA ARG A 88 -15.41 56.57 -12.71
C ARG A 88 -16.13 55.25 -12.39
N GLU A 89 -16.83 55.16 -11.25
CA GLU A 89 -17.53 53.96 -10.82
C GLU A 89 -18.94 53.84 -11.36
N ASP A 90 -19.57 54.88 -11.89
CA ASP A 90 -20.98 54.84 -12.35
C ASP A 90 -21.19 54.57 -13.86
N THR A 91 -20.15 54.30 -14.62
CA THR A 91 -20.35 53.73 -15.94
C THR A 91 -20.69 52.28 -15.82
N PRO A 92 -21.88 51.81 -16.24
CA PRO A 92 -22.24 50.42 -16.22
C PRO A 92 -21.13 49.61 -16.93
N PRO A 93 -20.70 48.47 -16.40
CA PRO A 93 -19.52 47.74 -16.88
C PRO A 93 -19.80 47.07 -18.25
N MET A 94 -20.09 47.89 -19.25
CA MET A 94 -20.29 47.47 -20.65
C MET A 94 -19.07 46.70 -21.21
N GLY A 95 -17.89 46.88 -20.63
CA GLY A 95 -16.68 46.20 -21.07
C GLY A 95 -16.59 44.72 -20.67
N ARG A 96 -17.30 44.27 -19.62
CA ARG A 96 -17.29 42.87 -19.17
C ARG A 96 -18.20 41.95 -19.99
N PHE A 97 -19.17 42.50 -20.69
CA PHE A 97 -20.15 41.74 -21.50
C PHE A 97 -19.76 41.63 -22.98
N ARG A 98 -18.67 42.24 -23.40
CA ARG A 98 -18.19 42.21 -24.79
C ARG A 98 -17.87 40.83 -25.33
N ASP A 99 -17.58 39.88 -24.44
CA ASP A 99 -17.33 38.47 -24.77
C ASP A 99 -18.58 37.59 -24.68
N ALA A 100 -19.68 38.09 -24.13
CA ALA A 100 -20.92 37.35 -24.07
C ALA A 100 -21.59 37.41 -25.44
N ARG A 101 -21.67 36.27 -26.11
CA ARG A 101 -22.46 36.12 -27.38
C ARG A 101 -23.96 36.12 -27.08
N ILE A 102 -24.43 37.21 -26.43
CA ILE A 102 -25.80 37.44 -26.07
C ILE A 102 -26.26 38.65 -26.89
N ALA A 103 -27.33 38.47 -27.70
CA ALA A 103 -27.96 39.54 -28.37
C ALA A 103 -29.09 40.09 -27.48
N THR A 104 -29.20 41.40 -27.39
CA THR A 104 -30.31 42.08 -26.74
C THR A 104 -31.26 42.63 -27.81
N VAL A 105 -32.51 42.26 -27.75
CA VAL A 105 -33.54 42.69 -28.68
C VAL A 105 -34.62 43.39 -27.88
N PHE A 106 -35.03 44.56 -28.37
CA PHE A 106 -36.11 45.34 -27.83
C PHE A 106 -37.35 45.19 -28.72
N TYR A 107 -38.48 44.93 -28.13
CA TYR A 107 -39.79 44.91 -28.83
C TYR A 107 -40.63 46.09 -28.40
N ASP A 108 -41.04 46.88 -29.38
CA ASP A 108 -41.97 47.99 -29.20
C ASP A 108 -43.37 47.50 -29.61
N PRO A 109 -44.35 47.43 -28.68
CA PRO A 109 -45.74 47.01 -29.01
C PRO A 109 -46.51 48.01 -29.84
N GLU A 110 -46.14 49.29 -29.81
CA GLU A 110 -46.85 50.33 -30.59
C GLU A 110 -46.55 50.21 -32.07
N ASP A 111 -45.30 49.89 -32.43
CA ASP A 111 -44.88 49.82 -33.84
C ASP A 111 -44.73 48.35 -34.34
N ASP A 112 -44.98 47.34 -33.50
CA ASP A 112 -44.73 45.92 -33.79
C ASP A 112 -43.32 45.70 -34.33
N ALA A 113 -42.31 46.44 -33.78
CA ALA A 113 -40.97 46.49 -34.28
C ALA A 113 -39.99 45.80 -33.31
N LEU A 114 -39.10 44.99 -33.88
CA LEU A 114 -37.97 44.39 -33.15
C LEU A 114 -36.70 45.15 -33.49
N THR A 115 -36.05 45.72 -32.49
CA THR A 115 -34.77 46.45 -32.65
C THR A 115 -33.65 45.71 -31.94
N VAL A 116 -32.60 45.32 -32.67
CA VAL A 116 -31.39 44.71 -32.08
C VAL A 116 -30.49 45.82 -31.54
N MET A 117 -30.19 45.73 -30.24
CA MET A 117 -29.34 46.73 -29.58
C MET A 117 -27.87 46.59 -29.98
N PRO A 118 -27.18 47.70 -30.27
CA PRO A 118 -25.75 47.68 -30.57
C PRO A 118 -24.95 47.30 -29.33
N GLY A 119 -24.24 46.19 -29.39
CA GLY A 119 -23.34 45.76 -28.27
C GLY A 119 -23.07 44.25 -28.19
N GLY A 120 -23.87 43.42 -28.83
CA GLY A 120 -23.63 41.98 -28.90
C GLY A 120 -22.76 41.58 -30.11
N GLN A 121 -22.00 40.51 -30.02
CA GLN A 121 -21.24 39.94 -31.16
C GLN A 121 -22.15 39.20 -32.17
N ILE A 122 -23.46 39.16 -31.96
CA ILE A 122 -24.42 38.55 -32.87
C ILE A 122 -24.91 39.67 -33.77
N SER A 123 -24.56 39.61 -35.04
CA SER A 123 -25.07 40.53 -36.05
C SER A 123 -26.56 40.27 -36.34
N ASP A 124 -27.23 41.32 -36.75
CA ASP A 124 -28.62 41.32 -37.21
C ASP A 124 -28.81 40.22 -38.27
N SER A 125 -29.35 39.10 -37.87
CA SER A 125 -29.65 37.98 -38.75
C SER A 125 -31.15 37.70 -38.72
N ASP A 126 -31.74 37.37 -39.86
CA ASP A 126 -33.13 36.97 -39.96
C ASP A 126 -33.48 35.83 -38.99
N GLU A 127 -32.48 34.93 -38.69
CA GLU A 127 -32.65 33.85 -37.72
C GLU A 127 -32.82 34.37 -36.28
N LEU A 128 -32.06 35.42 -35.89
CA LEU A 128 -32.17 36.03 -34.57
C LEU A 128 -33.52 36.70 -34.37
N LEU A 129 -33.97 37.46 -35.38
CA LEU A 129 -35.27 38.14 -35.34
C LEU A 129 -36.45 37.13 -35.34
N ALA A 130 -36.32 36.03 -36.08
CA ALA A 130 -37.31 34.96 -36.05
C ALA A 130 -37.35 34.28 -34.66
N ALA A 131 -36.21 34.03 -34.03
CA ALA A 131 -36.13 33.49 -32.68
C ALA A 131 -36.69 34.47 -31.64
N ALA A 132 -36.43 35.80 -31.82
CA ALA A 132 -36.99 36.81 -30.94
C ALA A 132 -38.52 36.87 -31.03
N ARG A 133 -39.12 36.84 -32.24
CA ARG A 133 -40.57 36.75 -32.42
C ARG A 133 -41.18 35.51 -31.78
N ALA A 134 -40.55 34.34 -31.98
CA ALA A 134 -41.00 33.10 -31.36
C ALA A 134 -40.88 33.12 -29.82
N ALA A 135 -39.90 33.87 -29.27
CA ALA A 135 -39.73 34.05 -27.82
C ALA A 135 -40.81 34.99 -27.23
N LEU A 136 -41.32 35.97 -28.02
CA LEU A 136 -42.45 36.82 -27.60
C LEU A 136 -43.73 36.00 -27.41
N ASP A 137 -43.98 35.06 -28.31
CA ASP A 137 -45.17 34.19 -28.27
C ASP A 137 -45.13 33.15 -27.15
N ALA A 138 -43.95 32.87 -26.60
CA ALA A 138 -43.80 31.91 -25.53
C ALA A 138 -44.38 32.44 -24.20
N GLN A 139 -45.03 31.56 -23.43
CA GLN A 139 -45.62 31.93 -22.13
C GLN A 139 -44.60 32.15 -21.02
N GLU A 140 -43.46 31.49 -21.13
CA GLU A 140 -42.41 31.51 -20.08
C GLU A 140 -41.46 32.70 -20.27
N SER A 141 -40.93 33.24 -19.15
CA SER A 141 -39.95 34.32 -19.17
C SER A 141 -38.55 33.85 -19.56
N PHE A 142 -38.30 32.54 -19.57
CA PHE A 142 -37.01 31.92 -19.93
C PHE A 142 -37.27 30.57 -20.61
N GLY A 143 -36.60 30.31 -21.71
CA GLY A 143 -36.81 29.07 -22.45
C GLY A 143 -35.84 28.88 -23.62
N LEU A 144 -36.16 27.91 -24.48
CA LEU A 144 -35.44 27.58 -25.70
C LEU A 144 -36.38 27.68 -26.91
N VAL A 145 -36.00 28.47 -27.89
CA VAL A 145 -36.79 28.67 -29.13
C VAL A 145 -35.82 28.70 -30.32
N GLN A 146 -36.11 27.92 -31.37
CA GLN A 146 -35.35 27.91 -32.63
C GLN A 146 -33.83 27.83 -32.49
N GLY A 147 -33.32 27.10 -31.47
CA GLY A 147 -31.87 26.97 -31.21
C GLY A 147 -31.26 28.12 -30.42
N TYR A 148 -32.07 29.01 -29.86
CA TYR A 148 -31.66 30.09 -28.98
C TYR A 148 -32.27 29.92 -27.58
N TYR A 149 -31.48 30.07 -26.54
CA TYR A 149 -32.00 30.36 -25.21
C TYR A 149 -32.44 31.82 -25.18
N TYR A 150 -33.62 32.08 -24.65
CA TYR A 150 -34.15 33.43 -24.48
C TYR A 150 -34.46 33.70 -23.01
N MET A 151 -34.37 34.96 -22.64
CA MET A 151 -34.88 35.51 -21.39
C MET A 151 -35.63 36.79 -21.75
N LYS A 152 -36.91 36.91 -21.31
CA LYS A 152 -37.72 38.10 -21.54
C LYS A 152 -38.06 38.79 -20.23
N GLU A 153 -38.06 40.12 -20.25
CA GLU A 153 -38.38 40.97 -19.11
C GLU A 153 -39.14 42.22 -19.59
N GLY A 154 -40.09 42.69 -18.79
CA GLY A 154 -40.96 43.83 -19.05
C GLY A 154 -42.37 43.46 -19.43
N ASP A 155 -43.35 44.34 -19.09
CA ASP A 155 -44.77 44.15 -19.41
C ASP A 155 -45.22 45.07 -20.57
N ASP A 156 -44.87 46.35 -20.56
CA ASP A 156 -45.25 47.33 -21.62
C ASP A 156 -44.19 47.41 -22.72
N SER A 157 -42.93 47.27 -22.41
CA SER A 157 -41.83 47.12 -23.36
C SER A 157 -41.03 45.85 -23.08
N ILE A 158 -41.06 44.91 -24.01
CA ILE A 158 -40.44 43.60 -23.79
C ILE A 158 -38.98 43.64 -24.25
N LYS A 159 -38.08 43.34 -23.31
CA LYS A 159 -36.65 43.22 -23.52
C LYS A 159 -36.28 41.75 -23.57
N LEU A 160 -35.57 41.37 -24.61
CA LEU A 160 -35.17 39.98 -24.85
C LEU A 160 -33.66 39.87 -24.86
N ALA A 161 -33.14 38.93 -24.07
CA ALA A 161 -31.75 38.46 -24.20
C ALA A 161 -31.78 37.10 -24.92
N LEU A 162 -31.04 36.95 -26.00
CA LEU A 162 -30.93 35.70 -26.75
C LEU A 162 -29.48 35.26 -26.88
N THR A 163 -29.27 33.96 -26.70
CA THR A 163 -27.95 33.33 -26.94
C THR A 163 -28.13 32.00 -27.66
N ARG A 164 -27.21 31.66 -28.57
CA ARG A 164 -27.27 30.40 -29.32
C ARG A 164 -26.90 29.21 -28.42
N THR A 165 -27.60 28.11 -28.63
CA THR A 165 -27.28 26.83 -27.95
C THR A 165 -25.85 26.36 -28.20
N ASP A 166 -25.27 26.68 -29.37
CA ASP A 166 -23.89 26.33 -29.71
C ASP A 166 -22.85 26.93 -28.74
N TYR A 167 -23.16 28.11 -28.16
CA TYR A 167 -22.30 28.75 -27.19
C TYR A 167 -22.16 27.91 -25.91
N LEU A 168 -23.28 27.48 -25.33
CA LEU A 168 -23.28 26.60 -24.15
C LEU A 168 -22.58 25.27 -24.47
N ARG A 169 -22.91 24.68 -25.63
CA ARG A 169 -22.29 23.43 -26.06
C ARG A 169 -20.78 23.54 -26.23
N SER A 170 -20.27 24.60 -26.82
CA SER A 170 -18.82 24.81 -27.00
C SER A 170 -18.08 25.02 -25.69
N ARG A 171 -18.69 25.75 -24.74
CA ARG A 171 -18.15 25.94 -23.38
C ARG A 171 -18.06 24.63 -22.61
N VAL A 172 -19.14 23.86 -22.60
CA VAL A 172 -19.19 22.56 -21.96
C VAL A 172 -18.17 21.62 -22.59
N LEU A 173 -18.06 21.55 -23.91
CA LEU A 173 -17.08 20.71 -24.61
C LEU A 173 -15.64 21.15 -24.33
N SER A 174 -15.38 22.46 -24.27
CA SER A 174 -14.04 22.99 -23.92
C SER A 174 -13.63 22.56 -22.51
N ASN A 175 -14.52 22.70 -21.52
CA ASN A 175 -14.25 22.29 -20.15
C ASN A 175 -14.10 20.77 -20.01
N LEU A 176 -14.86 19.99 -20.78
CA LEU A 176 -14.75 18.53 -20.79
C LEU A 176 -13.50 18.03 -21.51
N SER A 177 -12.96 18.78 -22.48
CA SER A 177 -11.75 18.36 -23.22
C SER A 177 -10.53 18.15 -22.32
N VAL A 178 -10.36 18.97 -21.30
CA VAL A 178 -9.28 18.81 -20.30
C VAL A 178 -9.45 17.49 -19.55
N LEU A 179 -10.68 17.14 -19.19
CA LEU A 179 -10.99 15.89 -18.50
C LEU A 179 -10.75 14.68 -19.39
N MET A 180 -11.05 14.77 -20.68
CA MET A 180 -10.81 13.70 -21.66
C MET A 180 -9.32 13.32 -21.79
N ILE A 181 -8.41 14.21 -21.45
CA ILE A 181 -6.96 13.93 -21.41
C ILE A 181 -6.55 13.47 -20.00
N ALA A 182 -7.04 14.12 -18.95
CA ALA A 182 -6.65 13.84 -17.58
C ALA A 182 -7.06 12.43 -17.11
N TYR A 183 -8.27 11.96 -17.49
CA TYR A 183 -8.76 10.65 -17.06
C TYR A 183 -7.96 9.45 -17.60
N PRO A 184 -7.66 9.33 -18.91
CA PRO A 184 -6.82 8.24 -19.40
C PRO A 184 -5.39 8.31 -18.84
N LEU A 185 -4.86 9.51 -18.60
CA LEU A 185 -3.56 9.66 -17.93
C LEU A 185 -3.61 9.13 -16.50
N ALA A 186 -4.65 9.48 -15.75
CA ALA A 186 -4.87 8.96 -14.39
C ALA A 186 -5.02 7.43 -14.39
N LEU A 187 -5.79 6.85 -15.33
CA LEU A 187 -5.91 5.40 -15.50
C LEU A 187 -4.56 4.74 -15.78
N CYS A 188 -3.74 5.35 -16.62
CA CYS A 188 -2.40 4.85 -16.95
C CYS A 188 -1.50 4.83 -15.70
N VAL A 189 -1.48 5.91 -14.93
CA VAL A 189 -0.70 6.00 -13.67
C VAL A 189 -1.18 4.94 -12.66
N LEU A 190 -2.49 4.83 -12.46
CA LEU A 190 -3.08 3.86 -11.54
C LEU A 190 -2.83 2.40 -11.99
N PHE A 191 -2.78 2.15 -13.30
CA PHE A 191 -2.43 0.84 -13.84
C PHE A 191 -1.00 0.44 -13.47
N PHE A 192 -0.03 1.31 -13.69
CA PHE A 192 1.36 1.04 -13.32
C PHE A 192 1.54 0.91 -11.81
N LEU A 193 0.84 1.74 -11.03
CA LEU A 193 0.83 1.66 -9.57
C LEU A 193 0.24 0.33 -9.09
N SER A 194 -0.87 -0.13 -9.69
CA SER A 194 -1.49 -1.42 -9.38
C SER A 194 -0.57 -2.60 -9.70
N LEU A 195 0.15 -2.56 -10.83
CA LEU A 195 1.14 -3.57 -11.17
C LEU A 195 2.30 -3.60 -10.16
N TRP A 196 2.79 -2.44 -9.77
CA TRP A 196 3.87 -2.32 -8.79
C TRP A 196 3.45 -2.84 -7.41
N LEU A 197 2.29 -2.41 -6.92
CA LEU A 197 1.73 -2.84 -5.63
C LEU A 197 1.43 -4.35 -5.62
N SER A 198 0.90 -4.90 -6.72
CA SER A 198 0.66 -6.33 -6.88
C SER A 198 1.95 -7.15 -6.82
N LYS A 199 3.06 -6.64 -7.37
CA LYS A 199 4.37 -7.29 -7.23
C LYS A 199 4.87 -7.26 -5.79
N LEU A 200 4.71 -6.12 -5.12
CA LEU A 200 5.16 -5.97 -3.73
C LEU A 200 4.37 -6.88 -2.78
N ALA A 201 3.05 -6.96 -2.94
CA ALA A 201 2.18 -7.80 -2.12
C ALA A 201 2.35 -9.31 -2.39
N ALA A 202 2.69 -9.71 -3.62
CA ALA A 202 2.86 -11.11 -3.97
C ALA A 202 4.23 -11.70 -3.57
N ARG A 203 5.27 -10.89 -3.44
CA ARG A 203 6.64 -11.33 -3.12
C ARG A 203 6.73 -12.19 -1.86
N PRO A 204 6.17 -11.80 -0.69
CA PRO A 204 6.28 -12.61 0.52
C PRO A 204 5.59 -13.97 0.37
N MET A 205 4.50 -14.05 -0.37
CA MET A 205 3.81 -15.30 -0.64
C MET A 205 4.58 -16.21 -1.62
N GLU A 206 5.23 -15.62 -2.63
CA GLU A 206 6.11 -16.37 -3.54
C GLU A 206 7.32 -16.95 -2.77
N GLN A 207 7.91 -16.17 -1.88
CA GLN A 207 9.00 -16.62 -1.01
C GLN A 207 8.55 -17.73 -0.06
N ALA A 208 7.38 -17.59 0.57
CA ALA A 208 6.86 -18.63 1.45
C ALA A 208 6.62 -19.95 0.72
N VAL A 209 6.02 -19.92 -0.47
CA VAL A 209 5.79 -21.14 -1.28
C VAL A 209 7.11 -21.76 -1.75
N GLU A 210 8.11 -20.96 -2.09
CA GLU A 210 9.41 -21.48 -2.50
C GLU A 210 10.16 -22.10 -1.31
N MET A 211 10.12 -21.44 -0.14
CA MET A 211 10.65 -22.02 1.10
C MET A 211 9.97 -23.34 1.48
N GLU A 212 8.64 -23.44 1.32
CA GLU A 212 7.89 -24.68 1.56
C GLU A 212 8.32 -25.79 0.61
N ARG A 213 8.50 -25.48 -0.69
CA ARG A 213 8.97 -26.47 -1.68
C ARG A 213 10.40 -26.93 -1.38
N GLN A 214 11.28 -25.99 -1.04
CA GLN A 214 12.64 -26.33 -0.66
C GLN A 214 12.65 -27.22 0.59
N PHE A 215 11.83 -26.88 1.60
CA PHE A 215 11.63 -27.68 2.80
C PHE A 215 11.25 -29.13 2.49
N VAL A 216 10.25 -29.36 1.62
CA VAL A 216 9.83 -30.72 1.22
C VAL A 216 10.94 -31.46 0.46
N ALA A 217 11.70 -30.76 -0.38
CA ALA A 217 12.81 -31.35 -1.12
C ALA A 217 13.94 -31.80 -0.19
N ASP A 218 14.33 -30.94 0.75
CA ASP A 218 15.39 -31.21 1.72
C ASP A 218 15.02 -32.37 2.66
N ILE A 219 13.77 -32.41 3.15
CA ILE A 219 13.24 -33.55 3.92
C ILE A 219 13.37 -34.85 3.13
N SER A 220 12.92 -34.81 1.87
CA SER A 220 12.91 -36.02 1.04
C SER A 220 14.32 -36.54 0.81
N HIS A 221 15.27 -35.65 0.63
CA HIS A 221 16.69 -36.00 0.47
C HIS A 221 17.26 -36.62 1.75
N ASP A 222 17.05 -35.97 2.90
CA ASP A 222 17.63 -36.35 4.18
C ASP A 222 17.01 -37.63 4.77
N LEU A 223 15.73 -37.91 4.47
CA LEU A 223 15.10 -39.17 4.80
C LEU A 223 15.55 -40.33 3.89
N LYS A 224 15.86 -40.05 2.61
CA LYS A 224 16.29 -41.08 1.68
C LYS A 224 17.62 -41.73 2.09
N THR A 225 18.53 -40.96 2.64
CA THR A 225 19.87 -41.45 3.05
C THR A 225 19.80 -42.55 4.11
N PRO A 226 19.16 -42.36 5.29
CA PRO A 226 19.06 -43.40 6.31
C PRO A 226 18.20 -44.57 5.87
N ILE A 227 17.15 -44.35 5.07
CA ILE A 227 16.36 -45.44 4.46
C ILE A 227 17.23 -46.33 3.58
N THR A 228 18.11 -45.70 2.78
CA THR A 228 19.04 -46.47 1.92
C THR A 228 20.01 -47.28 2.75
N VAL A 229 20.48 -46.75 3.90
CA VAL A 229 21.36 -47.49 4.83
C VAL A 229 20.67 -48.70 5.40
N VAL A 230 19.41 -48.54 5.87
CA VAL A 230 18.63 -49.68 6.41
C VAL A 230 18.43 -50.73 5.34
N LEU A 231 18.05 -50.36 4.12
CA LEU A 231 17.83 -51.31 3.00
C LEU A 231 19.10 -52.01 2.59
N ALA A 232 20.25 -51.30 2.57
CA ALA A 232 21.54 -51.88 2.26
C ALA A 232 22.00 -52.91 3.34
N ASN A 233 21.83 -52.55 4.60
CA ASN A 233 22.14 -53.48 5.73
C ASN A 233 21.23 -54.73 5.69
N ASP A 234 19.93 -54.57 5.44
CA ASP A 234 19.03 -55.69 5.28
C ASP A 234 19.44 -56.60 4.10
N ALA A 235 19.84 -56.01 2.96
CA ALA A 235 20.32 -56.78 1.81
C ALA A 235 21.62 -57.55 2.12
N ILE A 236 22.54 -56.95 2.91
CA ILE A 236 23.76 -57.65 3.34
C ILE A 236 23.42 -58.82 4.23
N LEU A 237 22.57 -58.64 5.25
CA LEU A 237 22.12 -59.67 6.15
C LEU A 237 21.45 -60.85 5.40
N ARG A 238 20.59 -60.56 4.43
CA ARG A 238 19.92 -61.57 3.59
C ARG A 238 20.86 -62.33 2.66
N SER A 239 21.90 -61.66 2.14
CA SER A 239 22.84 -62.23 1.20
C SER A 239 23.91 -63.13 1.89
N ASN A 240 24.08 -62.98 3.19
CA ASN A 240 25.09 -63.68 3.96
C ASN A 240 24.49 -64.35 5.19
N PRO A 241 23.72 -65.48 5.00
CA PRO A 241 23.06 -66.18 6.12
C PRO A 241 24.01 -66.85 7.08
N ASP A 242 25.27 -67.06 6.66
CA ASP A 242 26.31 -67.74 7.48
C ASP A 242 27.11 -66.77 8.39
N LEU A 243 26.77 -65.47 8.41
CA LEU A 243 27.37 -64.52 9.31
C LEU A 243 27.17 -64.93 10.77
N THR A 244 28.23 -64.78 11.57
CA THR A 244 28.13 -64.97 13.03
C THR A 244 27.20 -63.95 13.66
N ALA A 245 26.62 -64.28 14.84
CA ALA A 245 25.71 -63.33 15.54
C ALA A 245 26.41 -61.97 15.82
N GLY A 246 27.69 -61.93 16.06
CA GLY A 246 28.45 -60.70 16.25
C GLY A 246 28.59 -59.85 14.97
N GLU A 247 28.79 -60.53 13.83
CA GLU A 247 28.86 -59.84 12.53
C GLU A 247 27.49 -59.34 12.07
N GLN A 248 26.39 -60.06 12.40
CA GLN A 248 25.00 -59.61 12.12
C GLN A 248 24.67 -58.37 12.98
N MET A 249 25.12 -58.34 14.25
CA MET A 249 24.81 -57.28 15.19
C MET A 249 25.29 -55.90 14.69
N GLN A 250 26.47 -55.83 14.08
CA GLN A 250 26.94 -54.52 13.53
C GLN A 250 26.00 -53.92 12.48
N TRP A 251 25.38 -54.75 11.63
CA TRP A 251 24.42 -54.26 10.60
C TRP A 251 23.06 -53.91 11.22
N ILE A 252 22.66 -54.66 12.26
CA ILE A 252 21.43 -54.42 13.03
C ILE A 252 21.60 -53.08 13.80
N ASP A 253 22.74 -52.88 14.49
CA ASP A 253 23.03 -51.65 15.23
C ASP A 253 23.08 -50.44 14.28
N ALA A 254 23.68 -50.59 13.10
CA ALA A 254 23.73 -49.53 12.10
C ALA A 254 22.32 -49.20 11.58
N SER A 255 21.42 -50.21 11.44
CA SER A 255 20.05 -50.00 11.02
C SER A 255 19.20 -49.34 12.12
N ASP A 256 19.39 -49.75 13.38
CA ASP A 256 18.74 -49.15 14.56
C ASP A 256 19.16 -47.65 14.69
N ALA A 257 20.45 -47.37 14.57
CA ALA A 257 20.96 -45.98 14.59
C ALA A 257 20.37 -45.14 13.47
N ALA A 258 20.24 -45.70 12.26
CA ALA A 258 19.59 -45.01 11.13
C ALA A 258 18.09 -44.76 11.39
N ALA A 259 17.39 -45.74 11.97
CA ALA A 259 15.99 -45.61 12.32
C ALA A 259 15.75 -44.55 13.42
N ARG A 260 16.55 -44.54 14.48
CA ARG A 260 16.52 -43.49 15.53
C ARG A 260 16.76 -42.11 14.97
N ASN A 261 17.74 -41.98 14.09
CA ASN A 261 18.05 -40.71 13.45
C ASN A 261 16.85 -40.17 12.61
N MET A 262 16.10 -41.06 11.93
CA MET A 262 14.87 -40.69 11.26
C MET A 262 13.77 -40.26 12.23
N MET A 263 13.61 -40.93 13.36
CA MET A 263 12.62 -40.58 14.39
C MET A 263 12.91 -39.17 14.93
N ASP A 264 14.17 -38.91 15.30
CA ASP A 264 14.63 -37.60 15.81
C ASP A 264 14.35 -36.51 14.79
N MET A 265 14.61 -36.76 13.49
CA MET A 265 14.32 -35.82 12.41
C MET A 265 12.82 -35.51 12.30
N VAL A 266 11.96 -36.53 12.31
CA VAL A 266 10.51 -36.35 12.25
C VAL A 266 10.00 -35.57 13.45
N GLU A 267 10.49 -35.84 14.66
CA GLU A 267 10.13 -35.11 15.88
C GLU A 267 10.53 -33.63 15.82
N GLN A 268 11.74 -33.33 15.32
CA GLN A 268 12.19 -31.97 15.10
C GLN A 268 11.33 -31.24 14.07
N MET A 269 10.90 -31.91 12.98
CA MET A 269 9.99 -31.35 11.97
C MET A 269 8.60 -31.03 12.54
N LEU A 270 8.03 -31.96 13.32
CA LEU A 270 6.75 -31.74 13.99
C LEU A 270 6.82 -30.58 14.97
N THR A 271 7.92 -30.47 15.72
CA THR A 271 8.18 -29.34 16.62
C THR A 271 8.23 -28.03 15.85
N LEU A 272 8.99 -27.98 14.76
CA LEU A 272 9.11 -26.76 13.94
C LEU A 272 7.77 -26.37 13.31
N SER A 273 7.00 -27.35 12.79
CA SER A 273 5.68 -27.13 12.26
C SER A 273 4.68 -26.60 13.30
N SER A 274 4.79 -27.09 14.54
CA SER A 274 3.95 -26.62 15.64
C SER A 274 4.26 -25.17 16.02
N LEU A 275 5.55 -24.80 16.06
CA LEU A 275 5.99 -23.43 16.38
C LEU A 275 5.52 -22.39 15.35
N GLU A 276 5.26 -22.80 14.11
CA GLU A 276 4.80 -21.91 13.03
C GLU A 276 3.28 -21.74 12.96
N SER A 277 2.51 -22.50 13.71
CA SER A 277 1.07 -22.34 13.74
C SER A 277 0.70 -21.01 14.41
N VAL A 278 0.11 -20.09 13.64
CA VAL A 278 -0.18 -18.67 13.96
C VAL A 278 -1.05 -18.47 15.22
N ASN A 279 -1.60 -19.54 15.82
CA ASN A 279 -2.55 -19.46 16.93
C ASN A 279 -2.05 -20.13 18.23
N GLN A 280 -0.76 -20.39 18.41
CA GLN A 280 -0.29 -20.90 19.70
C GLN A 280 -0.21 -19.76 20.74
N THR A 281 -1.29 -19.60 21.49
CA THR A 281 -1.23 -18.92 22.78
C THR A 281 -0.63 -19.89 23.79
N VAL A 282 0.66 -19.70 24.09
CA VAL A 282 1.33 -20.46 25.17
C VAL A 282 0.91 -19.85 26.49
N GLU A 283 0.34 -20.63 27.39
CA GLU A 283 0.17 -20.21 28.80
C GLU A 283 1.56 -20.11 29.44
N LYS A 284 2.10 -18.90 29.42
CA LYS A 284 3.38 -18.60 30.05
C LYS A 284 3.19 -18.59 31.57
N THR A 285 4.02 -19.33 32.29
CA THR A 285 4.08 -19.38 33.75
C THR A 285 5.40 -18.77 34.24
N GLU A 286 5.51 -18.53 35.54
CA GLU A 286 6.78 -18.15 36.15
C GLU A 286 7.69 -19.39 36.18
N VAL A 287 8.82 -19.31 35.49
CA VAL A 287 9.83 -20.39 35.40
C VAL A 287 11.17 -19.89 35.93
N ASN A 288 11.85 -20.71 36.73
CA ASN A 288 13.20 -20.46 37.19
C ASN A 288 14.20 -20.91 36.12
N LEU A 289 14.67 -19.93 35.33
CA LEU A 289 15.60 -20.17 34.21
C LEU A 289 16.98 -20.69 34.71
N SER A 290 17.39 -20.28 35.92
CA SER A 290 18.64 -20.79 36.53
C SER A 290 18.58 -22.29 36.79
N ALA A 291 17.48 -22.76 37.35
CA ALA A 291 17.28 -24.20 37.55
C ALA A 291 17.19 -24.99 36.23
N CYS A 292 16.59 -24.43 35.19
CA CYS A 292 16.58 -25.04 33.85
C CYS A 292 17.99 -25.13 33.27
N ALA A 293 18.82 -24.07 33.43
CA ALA A 293 20.19 -24.04 32.93
C ALA A 293 21.07 -25.10 33.61
N GLU A 294 21.00 -25.18 34.96
CA GLU A 294 21.72 -26.20 35.74
C GLU A 294 21.31 -27.62 35.34
N LYS A 295 19.99 -27.84 35.18
CA LYS A 295 19.43 -29.15 34.77
C LYS A 295 19.91 -29.54 33.36
N SER A 296 19.93 -28.60 32.41
CA SER A 296 20.37 -28.86 31.03
C SER A 296 21.84 -29.17 30.96
N VAL A 297 22.71 -28.45 31.74
CA VAL A 297 24.12 -28.74 31.83
C VAL A 297 24.35 -30.12 32.38
N LEU A 298 23.68 -30.48 33.49
CA LEU A 298 23.80 -31.80 34.13
C LEU A 298 23.36 -32.95 33.21
N GLN A 299 22.29 -32.76 32.43
CA GLN A 299 21.83 -33.78 31.49
C GLN A 299 22.81 -34.06 30.36
N LEU A 300 23.56 -33.05 29.92
CA LEU A 300 24.50 -33.17 28.80
C LEU A 300 25.95 -33.43 29.24
N ASP A 301 26.21 -33.46 30.54
CA ASP A 301 27.52 -33.69 31.10
C ASP A 301 28.08 -35.08 30.72
N SER A 302 27.27 -36.10 30.68
CA SER A 302 27.68 -37.46 30.25
C SER A 302 28.17 -37.48 28.80
N VAL A 303 27.46 -36.76 27.91
CA VAL A 303 27.82 -36.65 26.48
C VAL A 303 29.13 -35.86 26.31
N ALA A 304 29.31 -34.81 27.09
CA ALA A 304 30.53 -34.03 27.12
C ALA A 304 31.69 -34.87 27.61
N TYR A 305 31.51 -35.65 28.71
CA TYR A 305 32.50 -36.50 29.29
C TYR A 305 33.03 -37.59 28.34
N GLU A 306 32.14 -38.25 27.61
CA GLU A 306 32.51 -39.25 26.60
C GLU A 306 33.45 -38.68 25.52
N ARG A 307 33.37 -37.38 25.24
CA ARG A 307 34.23 -36.68 24.27
C ARG A 307 35.37 -35.91 24.90
N GLY A 308 35.53 -36.02 26.24
CA GLY A 308 36.53 -35.27 26.99
C GLY A 308 36.35 -33.75 26.97
N ILE A 309 35.15 -33.28 26.64
CA ILE A 309 34.83 -31.84 26.59
C ILE A 309 34.48 -31.38 28.02
N THR A 310 35.10 -30.27 28.45
CA THR A 310 34.78 -29.64 29.73
C THR A 310 33.62 -28.68 29.57
N VAL A 311 32.56 -28.83 30.38
CA VAL A 311 31.46 -27.89 30.42
C VAL A 311 31.59 -26.98 31.64
N GLU A 312 31.90 -25.70 31.39
CA GLU A 312 32.00 -24.67 32.43
C GLU A 312 30.62 -23.98 32.55
N SER A 313 30.08 -23.90 33.76
CA SER A 313 28.81 -23.23 34.01
C SER A 313 28.96 -22.10 35.03
N ASP A 314 28.50 -20.89 34.66
CA ASP A 314 28.40 -19.72 35.53
C ASP A 314 26.96 -19.22 35.51
N VAL A 315 26.13 -19.77 36.37
CA VAL A 315 24.69 -19.52 36.42
C VAL A 315 24.33 -18.70 37.65
N ALA A 316 23.93 -17.45 37.45
CA ALA A 316 23.41 -16.62 38.53
C ALA A 316 22.10 -17.22 39.09
N PRO A 317 21.93 -17.27 40.43
CA PRO A 317 20.80 -17.94 41.06
C PRO A 317 19.48 -17.17 40.88
N ASP A 318 18.38 -17.91 40.89
CA ASP A 318 16.98 -17.42 40.97
C ASP A 318 16.59 -16.37 39.92
N ILE A 319 17.04 -16.55 38.67
CA ILE A 319 16.58 -15.75 37.56
C ILE A 319 15.24 -16.34 37.03
N ARG A 320 14.17 -15.56 37.11
CA ARG A 320 12.80 -15.97 36.75
C ARG A 320 12.30 -15.22 35.54
N ILE A 321 11.63 -15.94 34.65
CA ILE A 321 11.07 -15.42 33.41
C ILE A 321 9.64 -15.95 33.22
N SER A 322 8.87 -15.27 32.36
CA SER A 322 7.56 -15.72 31.95
C SER A 322 7.70 -16.64 30.71
N ALA A 323 7.61 -17.96 30.94
CA ALA A 323 7.84 -18.98 29.90
C ALA A 323 7.14 -20.30 30.26
N THR A 324 7.45 -21.38 29.56
CA THR A 324 7.22 -22.76 30.04
C THR A 324 8.56 -23.46 30.27
N GLU A 325 8.64 -24.40 31.21
CA GLU A 325 9.86 -25.17 31.47
C GLU A 325 10.32 -25.88 30.19
N ASP A 326 9.42 -26.49 29.43
CA ASP A 326 9.73 -27.20 28.18
C ASP A 326 10.41 -26.26 27.15
N HIS A 327 9.92 -25.06 26.97
CA HIS A 327 10.55 -24.08 26.06
C HIS A 327 11.91 -23.64 26.53
N CYS A 328 12.09 -23.40 27.84
CA CYS A 328 13.41 -23.08 28.41
C CYS A 328 14.41 -24.22 28.19
N MET A 329 13.98 -25.46 28.46
CA MET A 329 14.80 -26.65 28.25
C MET A 329 15.18 -26.84 26.78
N ARG A 330 14.25 -26.61 25.84
CA ARG A 330 14.54 -26.71 24.40
C ARG A 330 15.58 -25.69 23.93
N ILE A 331 15.52 -24.45 24.41
CA ILE A 331 16.51 -23.42 24.08
C ILE A 331 17.90 -23.85 24.63
N LEU A 332 17.93 -24.21 25.92
CA LEU A 332 19.17 -24.56 26.59
C LEU A 332 19.80 -25.83 26.00
N SER A 333 19.06 -26.94 25.89
CA SER A 333 19.55 -28.19 25.30
C SER A 333 20.01 -27.96 23.86
N GLY A 334 19.18 -27.28 23.02
CA GLY A 334 19.53 -27.06 21.63
C GLY A 334 20.81 -26.25 21.44
N LEU A 335 21.06 -25.23 22.29
CA LEU A 335 22.31 -24.46 22.24
C LEU A 335 23.50 -25.22 22.77
N ILE A 336 23.35 -25.96 23.90
CA ILE A 336 24.44 -26.74 24.50
C ILE A 336 24.83 -27.92 23.60
N GLU A 337 23.85 -28.66 23.07
CA GLU A 337 24.07 -29.76 22.11
C GLU A 337 24.79 -29.24 20.85
N ASN A 338 24.38 -28.08 20.35
CA ASN A 338 25.03 -27.46 19.21
C ASN A 338 26.50 -27.11 19.55
N ALA A 339 26.74 -26.52 20.72
CA ALA A 339 28.10 -26.18 21.17
C ALA A 339 28.95 -27.44 21.32
N LEU A 340 28.46 -28.49 22.02
CA LEU A 340 29.15 -29.75 22.16
C LEU A 340 29.45 -30.41 20.82
N LYS A 341 28.50 -30.38 19.89
CA LYS A 341 28.67 -31.00 18.58
C LYS A 341 29.81 -30.42 17.76
N TYR A 342 29.99 -29.11 17.83
CA TYR A 342 30.99 -28.39 17.03
C TYR A 342 32.30 -28.12 17.82
N GLU A 343 32.35 -28.43 19.11
CA GLU A 343 33.58 -28.39 19.87
C GLU A 343 34.44 -29.62 19.56
N PRO A 344 35.75 -29.46 19.33
CA PRO A 344 36.68 -30.59 19.22
C PRO A 344 36.76 -31.40 20.52
N ASP A 345 37.10 -32.68 20.41
CA ASP A 345 37.31 -33.53 21.55
C ASP A 345 38.45 -32.96 22.45
N GLY A 346 38.22 -32.94 23.75
CA GLY A 346 39.12 -32.32 24.71
C GLY A 346 39.01 -30.80 24.83
N GLY A 347 38.06 -30.17 24.13
CA GLY A 347 37.83 -28.73 24.20
C GLY A 347 36.96 -28.28 25.39
N ALA A 348 36.43 -27.05 25.32
CA ALA A 348 35.62 -26.47 26.38
C ALA A 348 34.39 -25.75 25.84
N VAL A 349 33.26 -26.00 26.49
CA VAL A 349 31.98 -25.29 26.27
C VAL A 349 31.64 -24.50 27.54
N SER A 350 31.31 -23.22 27.41
CA SER A 350 30.88 -22.42 28.54
C SER A 350 29.42 -22.01 28.42
N VAL A 351 28.69 -22.14 29.53
CA VAL A 351 27.29 -21.75 29.68
C VAL A 351 27.23 -20.70 30.79
N SER A 352 26.78 -19.49 30.47
CA SER A 352 26.59 -18.44 31.46
C SER A 352 25.19 -17.86 31.42
N LEU A 353 24.65 -17.59 32.62
CA LEU A 353 23.36 -16.93 32.79
C LEU A 353 23.52 -15.80 33.79
N THR A 354 23.35 -14.58 33.35
CA THR A 354 23.49 -13.38 34.17
C THR A 354 22.22 -12.52 34.10
N ARG A 355 22.00 -11.70 35.13
CA ARG A 355 20.88 -10.73 35.16
C ARG A 355 21.44 -9.33 34.92
N GLU A 356 20.96 -8.69 33.86
CA GLU A 356 21.25 -7.29 33.53
C GLU A 356 19.97 -6.43 33.62
N ARG A 357 19.81 -5.69 34.74
CA ARG A 357 18.60 -4.89 34.99
C ARG A 357 17.33 -5.73 34.95
N LYS A 358 16.53 -5.57 33.87
CA LYS A 358 15.27 -6.28 33.61
C LYS A 358 15.39 -7.38 32.56
N ARG A 359 16.62 -7.83 32.29
CA ARG A 359 16.89 -8.88 31.29
C ARG A 359 17.73 -9.99 31.87
N ALA A 360 17.45 -11.21 31.46
CA ALA A 360 18.35 -12.35 31.66
C ALA A 360 19.11 -12.58 30.37
N LEU A 361 20.43 -12.70 30.50
CA LEU A 361 21.36 -12.96 29.41
C LEU A 361 21.90 -14.39 29.56
N LEU A 362 21.43 -15.29 28.71
CA LEU A 362 21.98 -16.63 28.55
C LEU A 362 23.01 -16.62 27.43
N THR A 363 24.20 -17.08 27.71
CA THR A 363 25.28 -17.20 26.73
C THR A 363 25.81 -18.61 26.71
N VAL A 364 25.88 -19.21 25.52
CA VAL A 364 26.50 -20.52 25.29
C VAL A 364 27.64 -20.32 24.28
N ARG A 365 28.86 -20.73 24.67
CA ARG A 365 30.06 -20.53 23.87
C ARG A 365 30.78 -21.85 23.66
N ASN A 366 31.24 -22.10 22.46
CA ASN A 366 32.24 -23.11 22.14
C ASN A 366 33.47 -22.43 21.50
N ALA A 367 34.67 -22.88 21.90
CA ALA A 367 35.92 -22.23 21.54
C ALA A 367 36.54 -22.77 20.25
N GLY A 368 36.27 -24.03 19.92
CA GLY A 368 37.02 -24.79 18.91
C GLY A 368 36.56 -24.69 17.49
N SER A 369 35.40 -24.06 17.21
CA SER A 369 34.95 -23.90 15.83
C SER A 369 34.38 -22.50 15.57
N THR A 370 34.63 -22.02 14.35
CA THR A 370 34.14 -20.73 13.89
C THR A 370 33.18 -20.90 12.73
N ILE A 371 32.19 -20.00 12.68
CA ILE A 371 31.25 -19.86 11.58
C ILE A 371 31.77 -18.78 10.64
N ALA A 372 31.82 -19.05 9.34
CA ALA A 372 32.23 -18.06 8.35
C ALA A 372 31.27 -16.85 8.36
N PRO A 373 31.75 -15.61 8.13
CA PRO A 373 30.93 -14.42 8.16
C PRO A 373 29.73 -14.47 7.20
N GLU A 374 29.90 -15.13 6.06
CA GLU A 374 28.84 -15.36 5.07
C GLU A 374 27.75 -16.33 5.57
N ASP A 375 28.07 -17.25 6.45
CA ASP A 375 27.15 -18.25 7.02
C ASP A 375 26.33 -17.68 8.19
N LEU A 376 26.86 -16.68 8.93
CA LEU A 376 26.22 -16.13 10.13
C LEU A 376 24.76 -15.69 9.96
N PRO A 377 24.36 -15.02 8.85
CA PRO A 377 22.97 -14.64 8.64
C PRO A 377 22.03 -15.85 8.46
N HIS A 378 22.57 -17.00 8.06
CA HIS A 378 21.81 -18.16 7.61
C HIS A 378 21.72 -19.29 8.67
N VAL A 379 22.46 -19.22 9.78
CA VAL A 379 22.51 -20.31 10.77
C VAL A 379 21.17 -20.66 11.41
N PHE A 380 20.20 -19.76 11.38
CA PHE A 380 18.83 -19.98 11.87
C PHE A 380 17.86 -20.40 10.77
N GLU A 381 18.31 -20.50 9.50
CA GLU A 381 17.50 -21.02 8.41
C GLU A 381 17.41 -22.53 8.48
N ARG A 382 16.25 -23.07 8.07
CA ARG A 382 15.98 -24.53 8.09
C ARG A 382 16.91 -25.24 7.14
N PHE A 383 17.42 -26.41 7.59
CA PHE A 383 18.35 -27.27 6.84
C PHE A 383 19.67 -26.59 6.43
N TYR A 384 19.89 -25.37 6.89
CA TYR A 384 21.13 -24.69 6.59
C TYR A 384 22.32 -25.35 7.33
N ARG A 385 23.38 -25.61 6.58
CA ARG A 385 24.64 -26.18 7.09
C ARG A 385 25.77 -25.51 6.33
N GLY A 386 26.69 -24.85 7.03
CA GLY A 386 27.89 -24.28 6.42
C GLY A 386 28.74 -25.37 5.77
N ASP A 387 29.56 -25.02 4.80
CA ASP A 387 30.34 -25.99 3.99
C ASP A 387 31.24 -26.91 4.80
N LYS A 388 31.85 -26.42 5.89
CA LYS A 388 32.66 -27.20 6.81
C LYS A 388 31.85 -28.24 7.60
N ALA A 389 30.57 -28.00 7.83
CA ALA A 389 29.69 -28.91 8.57
C ALA A 389 29.10 -30.01 7.67
N ARG A 390 29.14 -29.87 6.34
CA ARG A 390 28.65 -30.89 5.39
C ARG A 390 29.50 -32.12 5.35
N SER A 391 30.80 -32.03 5.66
CA SER A 391 31.76 -33.11 5.48
C SER A 391 31.99 -34.03 6.68
N GLY A 392 31.40 -33.77 7.85
CA GLY A 392 31.73 -34.61 9.01
C GLY A 392 30.77 -34.66 10.18
N SER A 393 29.85 -33.70 10.38
CA SER A 393 28.99 -33.68 11.57
C SER A 393 27.58 -34.23 11.32
N ARG A 394 27.08 -35.15 12.18
CA ARG A 394 25.69 -35.61 12.21
C ARG A 394 24.77 -34.44 12.59
N GLY A 395 23.69 -34.19 11.84
CA GLY A 395 22.65 -33.23 12.19
C GLY A 395 21.98 -32.64 10.97
N HIS A 396 20.67 -32.40 11.09
CA HIS A 396 19.76 -32.10 9.99
C HIS A 396 19.57 -30.58 9.74
N GLY A 397 20.30 -29.71 10.49
CA GLY A 397 20.12 -28.26 10.36
C GLY A 397 18.78 -27.73 10.89
N LEU A 398 18.12 -28.47 11.79
CA LEU A 398 16.82 -28.11 12.37
C LEU A 398 16.92 -27.58 13.81
N GLY A 399 17.99 -27.86 14.53
CA GLY A 399 18.11 -27.49 15.95
C GLY A 399 18.11 -25.98 16.20
N LEU A 400 18.94 -25.21 15.51
CA LEU A 400 18.97 -23.74 15.64
C LEU A 400 17.69 -23.05 15.15
N PRO A 401 17.07 -23.44 14.04
CA PRO A 401 15.72 -22.98 13.66
C PRO A 401 14.67 -23.20 14.74
N ILE A 402 14.67 -24.37 15.42
CA ILE A 402 13.78 -24.66 16.55
C ILE A 402 14.05 -23.70 17.71
N VAL A 403 15.32 -23.55 18.10
CA VAL A 403 15.70 -22.60 19.15
C VAL A 403 15.23 -21.19 18.82
N LYS A 404 15.43 -20.74 17.60
CA LYS A 404 14.95 -19.43 17.13
C LYS A 404 13.41 -19.32 17.21
N GLY A 405 12.68 -20.32 16.73
CA GLY A 405 11.20 -20.36 16.80
C GLY A 405 10.69 -20.30 18.24
N VAL A 406 11.33 -21.01 19.17
CA VAL A 406 10.97 -20.95 20.60
C VAL A 406 11.33 -19.58 21.20
N CYS A 407 12.46 -18.98 20.85
CA CYS A 407 12.80 -17.61 21.27
C CYS A 407 11.75 -16.61 20.80
N ASP A 408 11.32 -16.71 19.54
CA ASP A 408 10.30 -15.82 18.97
C ASP A 408 8.95 -15.98 19.70
N LEU A 409 8.56 -17.20 20.05
CA LEU A 409 7.34 -17.49 20.82
C LEU A 409 7.37 -16.91 22.24
N LEU A 410 8.57 -16.83 22.83
CA LEU A 410 8.79 -16.25 24.17
C LEU A 410 9.07 -14.76 24.17
N ASP A 411 9.11 -14.09 23.02
CA ASP A 411 9.54 -12.71 22.84
C ASP A 411 10.99 -12.47 23.27
N ALA A 412 11.84 -13.52 23.15
CA ALA A 412 13.25 -13.47 23.45
C ALA A 412 14.09 -13.22 22.19
N GLU A 413 15.16 -12.47 22.33
CA GLU A 413 16.07 -12.16 21.23
C GLU A 413 17.27 -13.11 21.24
N ILE A 414 17.50 -13.86 20.15
CA ILE A 414 18.70 -14.69 19.98
C ILE A 414 19.67 -14.03 19.00
N ARG A 415 20.95 -14.03 19.37
CA ARG A 415 22.05 -13.50 18.56
C ARG A 415 23.18 -14.52 18.49
N VAL A 416 23.96 -14.48 17.41
CA VAL A 416 25.18 -15.26 17.23
C VAL A 416 26.34 -14.35 16.87
N ARG A 417 27.52 -14.65 17.41
CA ARG A 417 28.79 -14.05 17.02
C ARG A 417 29.82 -15.16 16.90
N SER A 418 30.72 -15.06 15.94
CA SER A 418 31.78 -16.01 15.75
C SER A 418 33.07 -15.32 15.30
N SER A 419 34.19 -15.63 15.93
CA SER A 419 35.52 -15.15 15.56
C SER A 419 36.58 -16.17 15.96
N GLU A 420 37.73 -16.11 15.34
CA GLU A 420 38.84 -17.02 15.67
C GLU A 420 39.31 -16.89 17.12
N GLU A 421 39.24 -15.69 17.72
CA GLU A 421 39.67 -15.44 19.11
C GLU A 421 38.59 -15.86 20.13
N ALA A 422 37.33 -15.60 19.84
CA ALA A 422 36.25 -15.84 20.80
C ALA A 422 35.55 -17.20 20.61
N GLY A 423 35.80 -17.90 19.49
CA GLY A 423 34.99 -19.05 19.09
C GLY A 423 33.59 -18.63 18.61
N THR A 424 32.62 -19.52 18.76
CA THR A 424 31.21 -19.23 18.44
C THR A 424 30.43 -18.99 19.72
N VAL A 425 29.67 -17.89 19.77
CA VAL A 425 28.92 -17.42 20.94
C VAL A 425 27.48 -17.20 20.54
N PHE A 426 26.59 -17.98 21.12
CA PHE A 426 25.14 -17.75 21.05
C PHE A 426 24.68 -17.03 22.31
N THR A 427 23.86 -16.00 22.14
CA THR A 427 23.33 -15.18 23.24
C THR A 427 21.82 -15.06 23.10
N VAL A 428 21.11 -15.39 24.18
CA VAL A 428 19.65 -15.23 24.26
C VAL A 428 19.29 -14.22 25.36
N LEU A 429 18.51 -13.21 25.00
CA LEU A 429 18.05 -12.18 25.92
C LEU A 429 16.57 -12.40 26.22
N PHE A 430 16.26 -12.68 27.49
CA PHE A 430 14.89 -12.80 27.99
C PHE A 430 14.51 -11.57 28.79
N GLN A 431 13.20 -11.28 28.87
CA GLN A 431 12.70 -10.33 29.85
C GLN A 431 12.51 -11.03 31.20
N THR A 432 13.05 -10.44 32.29
CA THR A 432 12.86 -10.96 33.66
C THR A 432 11.55 -10.43 34.26
N LEU A 433 10.99 -11.23 35.13
CA LEU A 433 9.87 -10.84 35.99
C LEU A 433 10.29 -9.83 37.06
#